data_4d965ec5d6f8ea003dccc77baf17c18c
#
_entry.id   4d965ec5d6f8ea003dccc77baf17c18c
#
_cell.length_a   1.000
_cell.length_b   1.000
_cell.length_c   1.000
_cell.angle_alpha   90.00
_cell.angle_beta   90.00
_cell.angle_gamma   90.00
#
_symmetry.space_group_name_H-M   'P 1'
#
loop_
_entity.id
_entity.type
_entity.pdbx_description
1 polymer ?
#
loop_
_entity_poly.entity_id
_entity_poly.type
_entity_poly.pdbx_seq_one_letter_code
_entity_poly.pdbx_strand_id
1 'polypeptide(L)'
;FQALYARANGWSPAQGTQHGADPARGSVDSRGFGGVVPPAVDSRGFGGVVPPAVTQRHVLDRWLVSATNVLVRDVTEALNNFDTQRVGNLIAQFVDELSNWYVRRSRRRFWDGDEGALWTLHETLETLTKLMAPMVPFITERVWQDLFVTTNPHGPESVHLASWPVVDDSLIDESLSESMDLARRLVELGRGARAEAKAKIRQPLSRALISGAALAKLDEDLQAEIRSELNVMALDSFTAAGDLVDHCAKGNFRALGKKYAKATPKVAAAIAAADPEWLASELAIKGSVELDVPEVEGGKAVVTADDVIVSERPREGWSVVNEQGETVALDLEITPELARAGQAREVIRFVQDSRKKAGLDVSDRITLAWSASADLAKAIEEHAEQISQEVLAVQMSREPRADDWAVELDLGLAVKVVKV
;
A
#
# COMPACT_ATOMS: atom_id res chain seq x y z
N PHE A 1 2.76 -13.33 -14.14
CA PHE A 1 3.39 -12.10 -13.68
C PHE A 1 4.91 -12.27 -13.65
N GLN A 2 5.44 -13.18 -12.80
CA GLN A 2 6.87 -13.45 -12.71
C GLN A 2 7.50 -13.77 -14.08
N ALA A 3 6.91 -14.68 -14.86
CA ALA A 3 7.42 -15.04 -16.16
C ALA A 3 7.48 -13.86 -17.15
N LEU A 4 6.53 -12.93 -17.07
CA LEU A 4 6.52 -11.74 -17.92
C LEU A 4 7.68 -10.79 -17.59
N TYR A 5 7.86 -10.46 -16.32
CA TYR A 5 8.92 -9.54 -15.89
C TYR A 5 10.31 -10.16 -15.97
N ALA A 6 10.43 -11.44 -15.64
CA ALA A 6 11.69 -12.17 -15.80
C ALA A 6 12.14 -12.17 -17.27
N ARG A 7 11.23 -12.46 -18.21
CA ARG A 7 11.54 -12.41 -19.66
C ARG A 7 11.87 -11.00 -20.13
N ALA A 8 11.14 -9.97 -19.69
CA ALA A 8 11.39 -8.59 -20.08
C ALA A 8 12.79 -8.11 -19.66
N ASN A 9 13.32 -8.62 -18.53
CA ASN A 9 14.64 -8.26 -18.01
C ASN A 9 15.72 -9.29 -18.32
N GLY A 10 15.42 -10.36 -19.08
CA GLY A 10 16.37 -11.45 -19.34
C GLY A 10 16.81 -12.20 -18.08
N TRP A 11 15.99 -12.11 -17.01
CA TRP A 11 16.28 -12.72 -15.72
C TRP A 11 15.86 -14.19 -15.68
N SER A 12 16.72 -15.03 -15.11
CA SER A 12 16.36 -16.39 -14.71
C SER A 12 17.12 -16.78 -13.43
N PRO A 13 16.58 -17.67 -12.60
CA PRO A 13 17.25 -18.15 -11.39
C PRO A 13 18.60 -18.80 -11.66
N ALA A 14 18.80 -19.34 -12.89
CA ALA A 14 20.05 -19.99 -13.30
C ALA A 14 21.13 -19.01 -13.80
N GLN A 15 20.76 -17.77 -14.15
CA GLN A 15 21.65 -16.84 -14.84
C GLN A 15 21.75 -15.45 -14.18
N GLY A 16 20.87 -15.13 -13.22
CA GLY A 16 20.75 -13.74 -12.70
C GLY A 16 20.30 -12.75 -13.79
N THR A 17 20.43 -11.45 -13.53
CA THR A 17 20.30 -10.42 -14.58
C THR A 17 21.62 -10.37 -15.38
N GLN A 18 21.55 -10.40 -16.70
CA GLN A 18 22.72 -10.31 -17.58
C GLN A 18 23.39 -8.89 -17.60
N HIS A 19 22.94 -7.97 -16.77
CA HIS A 19 23.53 -6.64 -16.63
C HIS A 19 24.55 -6.60 -15.51
N GLY A 20 25.84 -6.74 -15.87
CA GLY A 20 26.96 -6.42 -15.00
C GLY A 20 27.88 -7.56 -14.60
N ALA A 21 28.21 -8.49 -15.49
CA ALA A 21 29.42 -9.30 -15.32
C ALA A 21 30.64 -8.41 -15.57
N ASP A 22 31.23 -7.89 -14.49
CA ASP A 22 32.56 -7.31 -14.53
C ASP A 22 33.58 -8.43 -14.85
N PRO A 23 34.31 -8.38 -15.98
CA PRO A 23 35.25 -9.44 -16.36
C PRO A 23 36.53 -9.47 -15.53
N ALA A 24 36.64 -8.77 -14.41
CA ALA A 24 37.88 -8.58 -13.66
C ALA A 24 37.94 -9.33 -12.32
N ARG A 25 37.21 -10.43 -12.09
CA ARG A 25 37.54 -11.34 -10.98
C ARG A 25 38.25 -12.60 -11.48
N GLY A 26 39.57 -12.49 -11.46
CA GLY A 26 40.49 -13.54 -11.80
C GLY A 26 40.32 -14.82 -10.96
N SER A 27 40.49 -15.93 -11.65
CA SER A 27 40.62 -17.27 -11.10
C SER A 27 41.68 -17.34 -9.99
N VAL A 28 41.26 -17.74 -8.78
CA VAL A 28 42.20 -18.15 -7.73
C VAL A 28 42.47 -19.65 -7.87
N ASP A 29 43.72 -19.93 -8.06
CA ASP A 29 44.34 -21.24 -8.27
C ASP A 29 44.10 -22.20 -7.10
N SER A 30 43.69 -23.41 -7.42
CA SER A 30 43.45 -24.51 -6.50
C SER A 30 44.74 -25.26 -6.18
N ARG A 31 45.45 -24.89 -5.11
CA ARG A 31 46.42 -25.78 -4.45
C ARG A 31 46.62 -25.41 -2.98
N GLY A 32 46.06 -26.22 -2.07
CA GLY A 32 46.35 -26.12 -0.65
C GLY A 32 45.46 -27.06 0.17
N PHE A 33 45.97 -28.21 0.55
CA PHE A 33 45.34 -29.14 1.49
C PHE A 33 45.17 -28.48 2.87
N GLY A 34 43.96 -28.32 3.31
CA GLY A 34 43.54 -27.96 4.66
C GLY A 34 42.04 -28.17 4.75
N GLY A 35 41.59 -29.06 5.66
CA GLY A 35 40.21 -29.48 5.78
C GLY A 35 39.24 -28.33 5.91
N VAL A 36 38.72 -27.87 4.83
CA VAL A 36 37.61 -26.94 4.75
C VAL A 36 36.35 -27.80 4.70
N VAL A 37 35.52 -27.67 5.70
CA VAL A 37 34.11 -28.08 5.64
C VAL A 37 33.57 -27.46 4.34
N PRO A 38 33.07 -28.24 3.36
CA PRO A 38 32.53 -27.65 2.16
C PRO A 38 31.40 -26.72 2.59
N PRO A 39 31.28 -25.51 2.01
CA PRO A 39 30.12 -24.68 2.24
C PRO A 39 28.90 -25.55 1.92
N ALA A 40 27.90 -25.51 2.77
CA ALA A 40 26.66 -26.23 2.57
C ALA A 40 26.21 -25.95 1.12
N VAL A 41 26.22 -26.99 0.29
CA VAL A 41 25.72 -26.89 -1.09
C VAL A 41 24.29 -26.44 -0.94
N ASP A 42 23.97 -25.25 -1.44
CA ASP A 42 22.61 -24.75 -1.42
C ASP A 42 21.73 -25.81 -2.09
N SER A 43 20.91 -26.47 -1.28
CA SER A 43 20.03 -27.56 -1.72
C SER A 43 18.98 -27.11 -2.73
N ARG A 44 18.98 -25.82 -3.10
CA ARG A 44 18.03 -25.20 -4.03
C ARG A 44 18.40 -25.38 -5.51
N GLY A 45 19.58 -25.90 -5.85
CA GLY A 45 19.92 -26.38 -7.19
C GLY A 45 20.00 -25.33 -8.32
N PHE A 46 20.10 -24.06 -7.97
CA PHE A 46 20.20 -22.98 -8.96
C PHE A 46 21.62 -22.83 -9.50
N GLY A 47 22.02 -23.63 -10.43
CA GLY A 47 23.19 -23.47 -11.34
C GLY A 47 24.39 -22.57 -10.92
N GLY A 48 24.62 -22.36 -9.63
CA GLY A 48 25.70 -21.54 -9.08
C GLY A 48 25.39 -20.06 -8.89
N VAL A 49 24.18 -19.58 -9.19
CA VAL A 49 23.76 -18.20 -8.89
C VAL A 49 23.26 -18.14 -7.45
N VAL A 50 23.86 -17.25 -6.65
CA VAL A 50 23.49 -17.04 -5.25
C VAL A 50 22.51 -15.87 -5.19
N PRO A 51 21.29 -16.08 -4.64
CA PRO A 51 20.35 -14.98 -4.44
C PRO A 51 20.95 -13.91 -3.51
N PRO A 52 20.56 -12.63 -3.64
CA PRO A 52 20.95 -11.59 -2.70
C PRO A 52 20.58 -12.00 -1.26
N ALA A 53 21.47 -11.74 -0.31
CA ALA A 53 21.18 -12.03 1.10
C ALA A 53 19.88 -11.33 1.53
N VAL A 54 19.02 -12.03 2.28
CA VAL A 54 17.69 -11.50 2.68
C VAL A 54 17.83 -10.17 3.41
N THR A 55 18.88 -10.02 4.26
CA THR A 55 19.14 -8.77 5.00
C THR A 55 19.48 -7.58 4.12
N GLN A 56 19.87 -7.80 2.87
CA GLN A 56 20.21 -6.75 1.89
C GLN A 56 19.03 -6.43 0.95
N ARG A 57 17.96 -7.21 1.02
CA ARG A 57 16.77 -6.99 0.20
C ARG A 57 15.92 -5.85 0.76
N HIS A 58 15.07 -5.30 -0.07
CA HIS A 58 14.10 -4.26 0.32
C HIS A 58 13.19 -4.74 1.47
N VAL A 59 12.65 -3.82 2.26
CA VAL A 59 11.79 -4.12 3.42
C VAL A 59 10.60 -5.03 3.07
N LEU A 60 9.97 -4.82 1.92
CA LEU A 60 8.87 -5.68 1.43
C LEU A 60 9.32 -7.11 1.17
N ASP A 61 10.56 -7.30 0.68
CA ASP A 61 11.12 -8.63 0.40
C ASP A 61 11.42 -9.37 1.71
N ARG A 62 12.06 -8.68 2.66
CA ARG A 62 12.36 -9.22 3.99
C ARG A 62 11.09 -9.66 4.71
N TRP A 63 10.06 -8.80 4.65
CA TRP A 63 8.74 -9.11 5.19
C TRP A 63 8.12 -10.34 4.52
N LEU A 64 8.12 -10.42 3.19
CA LEU A 64 7.52 -11.54 2.48
C LEU A 64 8.25 -12.86 2.75
N VAL A 65 9.58 -12.85 2.86
CA VAL A 65 10.38 -14.03 3.26
C VAL A 65 10.00 -14.48 4.66
N SER A 66 9.87 -13.56 5.62
CA SER A 66 9.40 -13.84 6.98
C SER A 66 7.99 -14.44 6.97
N ALA A 67 7.04 -13.78 6.30
CA ALA A 67 5.66 -14.25 6.18
C ALA A 67 5.56 -15.63 5.50
N THR A 68 6.42 -15.92 4.51
CA THR A 68 6.49 -17.24 3.85
C THR A 68 6.92 -18.32 4.83
N ASN A 69 7.92 -18.06 5.68
CA ASN A 69 8.36 -19.02 6.70
C ASN A 69 7.29 -19.25 7.77
N VAL A 70 6.58 -18.21 8.19
CA VAL A 70 5.41 -18.34 9.09
C VAL A 70 4.34 -19.20 8.44
N LEU A 71 4.03 -18.98 7.16
CA LEU A 71 3.06 -19.79 6.42
C LEU A 71 3.47 -21.27 6.37
N VAL A 72 4.75 -21.58 6.11
CA VAL A 72 5.26 -22.96 6.11
C VAL A 72 5.02 -23.62 7.45
N ARG A 73 5.34 -22.94 8.56
CA ARG A 73 5.13 -23.41 9.92
C ARG A 73 3.65 -23.72 10.18
N ASP A 74 2.80 -22.73 9.94
CA ASP A 74 1.39 -22.80 10.32
C ASP A 74 0.59 -23.78 9.44
N VAL A 75 0.91 -23.87 8.14
CA VAL A 75 0.31 -24.88 7.23
C VAL A 75 0.78 -26.29 7.61
N THR A 76 2.06 -26.46 7.94
CA THR A 76 2.59 -27.76 8.37
C THR A 76 1.90 -28.23 9.67
N GLU A 77 1.75 -27.32 10.65
CA GLU A 77 1.02 -27.62 11.88
C GLU A 77 -0.43 -27.99 11.61
N ALA A 78 -1.14 -27.22 10.79
CA ALA A 78 -2.54 -27.46 10.46
C ALA A 78 -2.73 -28.81 9.73
N LEU A 79 -1.86 -29.16 8.79
CA LEU A 79 -1.89 -30.45 8.10
C LEU A 79 -1.62 -31.63 9.05
N ASN A 80 -0.65 -31.49 9.96
CA ASN A 80 -0.37 -32.51 10.97
C ASN A 80 -1.56 -32.75 11.90
N ASN A 81 -2.41 -31.73 12.11
CA ASN A 81 -3.65 -31.83 12.87
C ASN A 81 -4.88 -32.14 12.02
N PHE A 82 -4.71 -32.42 10.71
CA PHE A 82 -5.79 -32.66 9.75
C PHE A 82 -6.80 -31.51 9.62
N ASP A 83 -6.39 -30.28 9.97
CA ASP A 83 -7.23 -29.07 9.86
C ASP A 83 -7.09 -28.44 8.46
N THR A 84 -7.73 -29.09 7.49
CA THR A 84 -7.71 -28.64 6.08
C THR A 84 -8.43 -27.29 5.88
N GLN A 85 -9.39 -26.95 6.73
CA GLN A 85 -10.08 -25.67 6.67
C GLN A 85 -9.12 -24.53 7.05
N ARG A 86 -8.35 -24.70 8.13
CA ARG A 86 -7.31 -23.76 8.53
C ARG A 86 -6.26 -23.57 7.42
N VAL A 87 -5.81 -24.66 6.80
CA VAL A 87 -4.89 -24.61 5.65
C VAL A 87 -5.43 -23.73 4.52
N GLY A 88 -6.71 -23.96 4.14
CA GLY A 88 -7.35 -23.17 3.09
C GLY A 88 -7.39 -21.67 3.41
N ASN A 89 -7.73 -21.32 4.66
CA ASN A 89 -7.80 -19.93 5.11
C ASN A 89 -6.41 -19.26 5.13
N LEU A 90 -5.38 -19.95 5.66
CA LEU A 90 -4.00 -19.44 5.70
C LEU A 90 -3.46 -19.15 4.29
N ILE A 91 -3.66 -20.09 3.36
CA ILE A 91 -3.23 -19.94 1.98
C ILE A 91 -3.99 -18.80 1.29
N ALA A 92 -5.31 -18.73 1.46
CA ALA A 92 -6.13 -17.68 0.84
C ALA A 92 -5.71 -16.28 1.30
N GLN A 93 -5.49 -16.10 2.62
CA GLN A 93 -5.00 -14.85 3.17
C GLN A 93 -3.61 -14.50 2.61
N PHE A 94 -2.68 -15.45 2.62
CA PHE A 94 -1.33 -15.21 2.09
C PHE A 94 -1.32 -14.85 0.61
N VAL A 95 -2.14 -15.51 -0.22
CA VAL A 95 -2.29 -15.20 -1.65
C VAL A 95 -2.83 -13.78 -1.87
N ASP A 96 -3.78 -13.35 -1.03
CA ASP A 96 -4.29 -11.98 -1.07
C ASP A 96 -3.19 -10.97 -0.73
N GLU A 97 -2.44 -11.19 0.33
CA GLU A 97 -1.32 -10.35 0.75
C GLU A 97 -0.20 -10.31 -0.30
N LEU A 98 0.16 -11.48 -0.85
CA LEU A 98 1.14 -11.58 -1.93
C LEU A 98 0.71 -10.76 -3.16
N SER A 99 -0.54 -10.88 -3.57
CA SER A 99 -1.05 -10.26 -4.81
C SER A 99 -1.34 -8.78 -4.63
N ASN A 100 -2.11 -8.43 -3.58
CA ASN A 100 -2.67 -7.09 -3.38
C ASN A 100 -1.73 -6.16 -2.62
N TRP A 101 -0.73 -6.70 -1.94
CA TRP A 101 0.27 -5.89 -1.26
C TRP A 101 1.65 -6.03 -1.92
N TYR A 102 2.31 -7.17 -1.81
CA TYR A 102 3.69 -7.32 -2.28
C TYR A 102 3.85 -7.11 -3.79
N VAL A 103 3.12 -7.88 -4.62
CA VAL A 103 3.27 -7.81 -6.10
C VAL A 103 2.85 -6.44 -6.62
N ARG A 104 1.76 -5.89 -6.10
CA ARG A 104 1.29 -4.57 -6.50
C ARG A 104 2.29 -3.47 -6.16
N ARG A 105 2.89 -3.52 -4.96
CA ARG A 105 3.86 -2.53 -4.49
C ARG A 105 5.21 -2.67 -5.21
N SER A 106 5.63 -3.89 -5.46
CA SER A 106 6.92 -4.18 -6.11
C SER A 106 6.88 -4.07 -7.64
N ARG A 107 5.75 -3.67 -8.25
CA ARG A 107 5.60 -3.63 -9.70
C ARG A 107 6.72 -2.85 -10.40
N ARG A 108 7.10 -1.67 -9.90
CA ARG A 108 8.16 -0.84 -10.46
C ARG A 108 9.52 -1.55 -10.34
N ARG A 109 9.81 -2.13 -9.20
CA ARG A 109 11.04 -2.89 -8.94
C ARG A 109 11.18 -4.08 -9.92
N PHE A 110 10.08 -4.78 -10.20
CA PHE A 110 10.08 -5.84 -11.22
C PHE A 110 10.39 -5.30 -12.61
N TRP A 111 9.89 -4.10 -12.96
CA TRP A 111 10.22 -3.43 -14.21
C TRP A 111 11.68 -3.04 -14.33
N ASP A 112 12.23 -2.53 -13.24
CA ASP A 112 13.62 -2.09 -13.16
C ASP A 112 14.59 -3.29 -13.07
N GLY A 113 14.07 -4.53 -13.01
CA GLY A 113 14.87 -5.76 -12.95
C GLY A 113 15.54 -5.99 -11.60
N ASP A 114 14.95 -5.48 -10.51
CA ASP A 114 15.46 -5.65 -9.15
C ASP A 114 15.57 -7.15 -8.79
N GLU A 115 16.80 -7.63 -8.65
CA GLU A 115 17.09 -9.03 -8.35
C GLU A 115 16.49 -9.49 -7.02
N GLY A 116 16.51 -8.63 -5.98
CA GLY A 116 15.92 -8.95 -4.69
C GLY A 116 14.44 -9.24 -4.80
N ALA A 117 13.69 -8.38 -5.54
CA ALA A 117 12.27 -8.57 -5.77
C ALA A 117 11.97 -9.84 -6.60
N LEU A 118 12.72 -10.06 -7.68
CA LEU A 118 12.52 -11.21 -8.56
C LEU A 118 12.82 -12.54 -7.86
N TRP A 119 13.92 -12.60 -7.10
CA TRP A 119 14.28 -13.77 -6.31
C TRP A 119 13.25 -14.03 -5.20
N THR A 120 12.86 -13.02 -4.47
CA THR A 120 11.85 -13.15 -3.39
C THR A 120 10.53 -13.68 -3.92
N LEU A 121 10.05 -13.15 -5.04
CA LEU A 121 8.83 -13.64 -5.67
C LEU A 121 8.98 -15.09 -6.14
N HIS A 122 10.12 -15.44 -6.72
CA HIS A 122 10.40 -16.82 -7.20
C HIS A 122 10.39 -17.82 -6.05
N GLU A 123 11.17 -17.57 -4.99
CA GLU A 123 11.27 -18.44 -3.80
C GLU A 123 9.90 -18.58 -3.09
N THR A 124 9.16 -17.47 -2.98
CA THR A 124 7.81 -17.48 -2.40
C THR A 124 6.83 -18.33 -3.22
N LEU A 125 6.82 -18.16 -4.55
CA LEU A 125 5.94 -18.93 -5.44
C LEU A 125 6.30 -20.42 -5.44
N GLU A 126 7.58 -20.76 -5.41
CA GLU A 126 8.03 -22.15 -5.27
C GLU A 126 7.51 -22.78 -3.98
N THR A 127 7.72 -22.10 -2.86
CA THR A 127 7.27 -22.56 -1.55
C THR A 127 5.74 -22.69 -1.49
N LEU A 128 5.03 -21.67 -1.94
CA LEU A 128 3.56 -21.66 -1.98
C LEU A 128 3.00 -22.81 -2.84
N THR A 129 3.62 -23.07 -4.01
CA THR A 129 3.23 -24.15 -4.92
C THR A 129 3.37 -25.52 -4.24
N LYS A 130 4.45 -25.73 -3.48
CA LYS A 130 4.67 -26.96 -2.70
C LYS A 130 3.62 -27.11 -1.58
N LEU A 131 3.35 -26.04 -0.83
CA LEU A 131 2.36 -26.05 0.26
C LEU A 131 0.94 -26.33 -0.24
N MET A 132 0.60 -25.86 -1.42
CA MET A 132 -0.71 -26.04 -2.04
C MET A 132 -0.89 -27.40 -2.73
N ALA A 133 0.20 -28.09 -3.08
CA ALA A 133 0.15 -29.31 -3.88
C ALA A 133 -0.76 -30.42 -3.31
N PRO A 134 -0.82 -30.68 -1.99
CA PRO A 134 -1.74 -31.67 -1.44
C PRO A 134 -3.22 -31.29 -1.58
N MET A 135 -3.53 -29.99 -1.67
CA MET A 135 -4.91 -29.49 -1.70
C MET A 135 -5.43 -29.29 -3.12
N VAL A 136 -4.59 -28.80 -4.02
CA VAL A 136 -4.94 -28.43 -5.40
C VAL A 136 -3.90 -28.96 -6.39
N PRO A 137 -3.77 -30.30 -6.53
CA PRO A 137 -2.65 -30.97 -7.19
C PRO A 137 -2.50 -30.59 -8.68
N PHE A 138 -3.57 -30.37 -9.41
CA PHE A 138 -3.50 -30.15 -10.84
C PHE A 138 -2.99 -28.74 -11.20
N ILE A 139 -3.45 -27.71 -10.49
CA ILE A 139 -3.01 -26.34 -10.76
C ILE A 139 -1.57 -26.14 -10.28
N THR A 140 -1.18 -26.73 -9.16
CA THR A 140 0.19 -26.63 -8.65
C THR A 140 1.18 -27.35 -9.55
N GLU A 141 0.82 -28.51 -10.11
CA GLU A 141 1.63 -29.18 -11.11
C GLU A 141 1.79 -28.33 -12.36
N ARG A 142 0.71 -27.69 -12.84
CA ARG A 142 0.80 -26.80 -14.00
C ARG A 142 1.73 -25.61 -13.73
N VAL A 143 1.62 -24.97 -12.56
CA VAL A 143 2.51 -23.87 -12.16
C VAL A 143 3.96 -24.35 -12.07
N TRP A 144 4.17 -25.57 -11.52
CA TRP A 144 5.49 -26.16 -11.37
C TRP A 144 6.16 -26.37 -12.73
N GLN A 145 5.45 -26.96 -13.68
CA GLN A 145 5.96 -27.16 -15.04
C GLN A 145 6.29 -25.85 -15.75
N ASP A 146 5.42 -24.85 -15.61
CA ASP A 146 5.58 -23.57 -16.34
C ASP A 146 6.67 -22.67 -15.74
N LEU A 147 6.93 -22.72 -14.42
CA LEU A 147 7.84 -21.79 -13.74
C LEU A 147 9.14 -22.43 -13.26
N PHE A 148 9.13 -23.70 -12.81
CA PHE A 148 10.26 -24.27 -12.07
C PHE A 148 11.03 -25.32 -12.86
N VAL A 149 10.36 -26.22 -13.57
CA VAL A 149 11.05 -27.24 -14.39
C VAL A 149 11.87 -26.60 -15.49
N THR A 150 11.36 -25.57 -16.15
CA THR A 150 12.07 -24.86 -17.23
C THR A 150 13.26 -24.04 -16.73
N THR A 151 13.24 -23.61 -15.49
CA THR A 151 14.29 -22.75 -14.90
C THR A 151 15.30 -23.53 -14.07
N ASN A 152 14.95 -24.74 -13.60
CA ASN A 152 15.83 -25.64 -12.86
C ASN A 152 15.76 -27.06 -13.43
N PRO A 153 16.47 -27.37 -14.51
CA PRO A 153 16.46 -28.69 -15.17
C PRO A 153 17.03 -29.83 -14.30
N HIS A 154 17.69 -29.53 -13.20
CA HIS A 154 18.20 -30.49 -12.23
C HIS A 154 17.31 -30.68 -11.00
N GLY A 155 16.22 -29.92 -10.91
CA GLY A 155 15.22 -30.03 -9.85
C GLY A 155 14.24 -31.18 -10.09
N PRO A 156 13.27 -31.35 -9.15
CA PRO A 156 12.19 -32.33 -9.30
C PRO A 156 11.37 -32.05 -10.55
N GLU A 157 11.09 -33.09 -11.34
CA GLU A 157 10.26 -32.99 -12.55
C GLU A 157 8.77 -32.74 -12.29
N SER A 158 8.34 -32.91 -11.05
CA SER A 158 6.96 -32.67 -10.59
C SER A 158 6.98 -32.06 -9.20
N VAL A 159 6.02 -31.18 -8.87
CA VAL A 159 5.84 -30.65 -7.52
C VAL A 159 5.58 -31.76 -6.51
N HIS A 160 4.95 -32.85 -6.94
CA HIS A 160 4.62 -34.01 -6.09
C HIS A 160 5.84 -34.88 -5.74
N LEU A 161 6.97 -34.67 -6.42
CA LEU A 161 8.27 -35.29 -6.12
C LEU A 161 9.20 -34.33 -5.35
N ALA A 162 8.80 -33.08 -5.19
CA ALA A 162 9.55 -32.11 -4.44
C ALA A 162 9.44 -32.35 -2.93
N SER A 163 10.49 -32.06 -2.18
CA SER A 163 10.47 -32.12 -0.72
C SER A 163 9.55 -31.03 -0.15
N TRP A 164 8.88 -31.41 0.96
CA TRP A 164 8.10 -30.44 1.72
C TRP A 164 8.98 -29.30 2.23
N PRO A 165 8.50 -28.03 2.19
CA PRO A 165 9.28 -26.90 2.65
C PRO A 165 9.61 -27.03 4.15
N VAL A 166 10.81 -26.62 4.52
CA VAL A 166 11.28 -26.59 5.91
C VAL A 166 11.34 -25.14 6.36
N VAL A 167 10.86 -24.89 7.58
CA VAL A 167 10.92 -23.56 8.21
C VAL A 167 12.38 -23.20 8.50
N ASP A 168 12.75 -21.97 8.17
CA ASP A 168 13.98 -21.35 8.66
C ASP A 168 13.59 -20.26 9.67
N ASP A 169 13.64 -20.60 10.95
CA ASP A 169 13.26 -19.69 12.03
C ASP A 169 14.14 -18.44 12.08
N SER A 170 15.36 -18.48 11.53
CA SER A 170 16.25 -17.32 11.47
C SER A 170 15.79 -16.24 10.50
N LEU A 171 14.89 -16.58 9.59
CA LEU A 171 14.27 -15.68 8.62
C LEU A 171 12.93 -15.10 9.09
N ILE A 172 12.41 -15.55 10.25
CA ILE A 172 11.18 -15.00 10.83
C ILE A 172 11.53 -13.73 11.61
N ASP A 173 10.99 -12.62 11.16
CA ASP A 173 11.12 -11.30 11.80
C ASP A 173 9.74 -10.84 12.27
N GLU A 174 9.41 -11.15 13.54
CA GLU A 174 8.13 -10.79 14.15
C GLU A 174 7.95 -9.27 14.26
N SER A 175 9.03 -8.54 14.58
CA SER A 175 9.01 -7.09 14.71
C SER A 175 8.69 -6.41 13.38
N LEU A 176 9.29 -6.89 12.30
CA LEU A 176 8.99 -6.41 10.94
C LEU A 176 7.55 -6.76 10.53
N SER A 177 7.07 -7.94 10.89
CA SER A 177 5.69 -8.36 10.63
C SER A 177 4.68 -7.45 11.33
N GLU A 178 4.88 -7.14 12.62
CA GLU A 178 4.05 -6.21 13.39
C GLU A 178 4.06 -4.79 12.80
N SER A 179 5.24 -4.31 12.39
CA SER A 179 5.39 -2.99 11.76
C SER A 179 4.71 -2.92 10.39
N MET A 180 4.77 -4.00 9.61
CA MET A 180 4.08 -4.10 8.32
C MET A 180 2.55 -4.13 8.50
N ASP A 181 2.06 -4.86 9.50
CA ASP A 181 0.62 -4.90 9.83
C ASP A 181 0.13 -3.52 10.26
N LEU A 182 0.93 -2.80 11.06
CA LEU A 182 0.64 -1.41 11.41
C LEU A 182 0.59 -0.53 10.15
N ALA A 183 1.58 -0.63 9.26
CA ALA A 183 1.63 0.14 8.03
C ALA A 183 0.39 -0.13 7.15
N ARG A 184 -0.03 -1.37 7.01
CA ARG A 184 -1.24 -1.77 6.26
C ARG A 184 -2.51 -1.18 6.86
N ARG A 185 -2.68 -1.25 8.19
CA ARG A 185 -3.81 -0.62 8.89
C ARG A 185 -3.85 0.89 8.67
N LEU A 186 -2.71 1.58 8.82
CA LEU A 186 -2.62 3.02 8.58
C LEU A 186 -2.98 3.41 7.13
N VAL A 187 -2.55 2.60 6.16
CA VAL A 187 -2.94 2.78 4.75
C VAL A 187 -4.44 2.60 4.56
N GLU A 188 -5.05 1.60 5.17
CA GLU A 188 -6.50 1.37 5.10
C GLU A 188 -7.28 2.53 5.71
N LEU A 189 -6.90 2.98 6.91
CA LEU A 189 -7.49 4.16 7.55
C LEU A 189 -7.35 5.43 6.70
N GLY A 190 -6.16 5.67 6.15
CA GLY A 190 -5.95 6.83 5.28
C GLY A 190 -6.76 6.78 3.98
N ARG A 191 -6.98 5.58 3.43
CA ARG A 191 -7.91 5.41 2.30
C ARG A 191 -9.36 5.66 2.70
N GLY A 192 -9.75 5.22 3.90
CA GLY A 192 -11.05 5.55 4.51
C GLY A 192 -11.24 7.06 4.64
N ALA A 193 -10.24 7.76 5.20
CA ALA A 193 -10.26 9.22 5.32
C ALA A 193 -10.40 9.93 3.97
N ARG A 194 -9.69 9.44 2.92
CA ARG A 194 -9.87 9.97 1.55
C ARG A 194 -11.29 9.76 1.01
N ALA A 195 -11.86 8.58 1.27
CA ALA A 195 -13.20 8.25 0.80
C ALA A 195 -14.27 9.13 1.47
N GLU A 196 -14.17 9.35 2.78
CA GLU A 196 -15.06 10.25 3.54
C GLU A 196 -14.97 11.68 3.03
N ALA A 197 -13.75 12.17 2.78
CA ALA A 197 -13.50 13.49 2.22
C ALA A 197 -13.82 13.60 0.73
N LYS A 198 -14.19 12.50 0.04
CA LYS A 198 -14.35 12.43 -1.42
C LYS A 198 -13.12 12.91 -2.19
N ALA A 199 -11.94 12.80 -1.58
CA ALA A 199 -10.67 13.17 -2.18
C ALA A 199 -10.23 12.08 -3.17
N LYS A 200 -9.97 12.45 -4.43
CA LYS A 200 -9.53 11.50 -5.46
C LYS A 200 -8.20 10.87 -5.06
N ILE A 201 -8.07 9.54 -5.20
CA ILE A 201 -6.85 8.79 -4.86
C ILE A 201 -5.64 9.32 -5.65
N ARG A 202 -5.81 9.75 -6.89
CA ARG A 202 -4.74 10.30 -7.76
C ARG A 202 -4.34 11.72 -7.40
N GLN A 203 -5.17 12.45 -6.67
CA GLN A 203 -4.81 13.80 -6.20
C GLN A 203 -3.81 13.65 -5.04
N PRO A 204 -2.54 14.08 -5.21
CA PRO A 204 -1.60 14.09 -4.09
C PRO A 204 -2.04 15.11 -3.05
N LEU A 205 -1.81 14.80 -1.78
CA LEU A 205 -2.02 15.69 -0.66
C LEU A 205 -0.68 16.09 -0.04
N SER A 206 -0.67 17.19 0.69
CA SER A 206 0.56 17.70 1.30
C SER A 206 1.14 16.72 2.32
N ARG A 207 0.29 16.20 3.22
CA ARG A 207 0.73 15.30 4.29
C ARG A 207 -0.39 14.45 4.88
N ALA A 208 0.03 13.39 5.55
CA ALA A 208 -0.77 12.64 6.50
C ALA A 208 -0.14 12.75 7.89
N LEU A 209 -0.96 12.79 8.92
CA LEU A 209 -0.52 12.76 10.30
C LEU A 209 -0.97 11.45 10.95
N ILE A 210 -0.07 10.84 11.72
CA ILE A 210 -0.31 9.63 12.52
C ILE A 210 0.16 9.86 13.96
N SER A 211 -0.14 8.95 14.89
CA SER A 211 0.37 9.09 16.26
C SER A 211 1.89 8.97 16.30
N GLY A 212 2.54 9.73 17.19
CA GLY A 212 3.99 9.63 17.37
C GLY A 212 4.45 8.23 17.78
N ALA A 213 3.62 7.49 18.52
CA ALA A 213 3.88 6.12 18.88
C ALA A 213 3.84 5.14 17.68
N ALA A 214 2.93 5.38 16.73
CA ALA A 214 2.88 4.62 15.48
C ALA A 214 4.07 4.96 14.59
N LEU A 215 4.40 6.25 14.43
CA LEU A 215 5.54 6.69 13.63
C LEU A 215 6.86 6.10 14.11
N ALA A 216 7.07 6.02 15.44
CA ALA A 216 8.28 5.47 16.03
C ALA A 216 8.48 3.95 15.80
N LYS A 217 7.44 3.21 15.44
CA LYS A 217 7.50 1.78 15.10
C LYS A 217 7.80 1.52 13.61
N LEU A 218 7.78 2.55 12.80
CA LEU A 218 7.95 2.45 11.35
C LEU A 218 9.34 2.96 10.96
N ASP A 219 10.11 2.12 10.29
CA ASP A 219 11.34 2.57 9.64
C ASP A 219 11.03 3.45 8.41
N GLU A 220 12.06 4.11 7.87
CA GLU A 220 11.88 5.04 6.75
C GLU A 220 11.33 4.36 5.51
N ASP A 221 11.70 3.10 5.26
CA ASP A 221 11.20 2.33 4.12
C ASP A 221 9.69 2.09 4.22
N LEU A 222 9.20 1.70 5.42
CA LEU A 222 7.75 1.53 5.65
C LEU A 222 7.00 2.86 5.62
N GLN A 223 7.60 3.94 6.14
CA GLN A 223 7.02 5.27 6.02
C GLN A 223 6.91 5.70 4.55
N ALA A 224 7.92 5.41 3.72
CA ALA A 224 7.88 5.65 2.28
C ALA A 224 6.76 4.86 1.58
N GLU A 225 6.56 3.60 1.99
CA GLU A 225 5.45 2.78 1.49
C GLU A 225 4.08 3.40 1.84
N ILE A 226 3.89 3.87 3.08
CA ILE A 226 2.66 4.54 3.50
C ILE A 226 2.44 5.84 2.70
N ARG A 227 3.49 6.69 2.57
CA ARG A 227 3.41 7.93 1.78
C ARG A 227 2.97 7.65 0.34
N SER A 228 3.56 6.64 -0.26
CA SER A 228 3.25 6.22 -1.63
C SER A 228 1.81 5.72 -1.77
N GLU A 229 1.33 4.89 -0.83
CA GLU A 229 -0.02 4.32 -0.87
C GLU A 229 -1.11 5.36 -0.61
N LEU A 230 -0.86 6.26 0.34
CA LEU A 230 -1.77 7.36 0.64
C LEU A 230 -1.65 8.50 -0.37
N ASN A 231 -0.64 8.48 -1.24
CA ASN A 231 -0.33 9.56 -2.17
C ASN A 231 -0.21 10.92 -1.44
N VAL A 232 0.66 10.95 -0.43
CA VAL A 232 1.00 12.15 0.34
C VAL A 232 2.48 12.46 0.21
N MET A 233 2.84 13.74 0.32
CA MET A 233 4.24 14.17 0.20
C MET A 233 5.03 13.93 1.49
N ALA A 234 4.36 14.03 2.65
CA ALA A 234 4.96 13.82 3.95
C ALA A 234 4.09 12.93 4.85
N LEU A 235 4.73 12.23 5.79
CA LEU A 235 4.11 11.51 6.87
C LEU A 235 4.69 12.05 8.17
N ASP A 236 3.88 12.74 8.95
CA ASP A 236 4.29 13.41 10.18
C ASP A 236 3.52 12.87 11.38
N SER A 237 3.93 13.25 12.59
CA SER A 237 3.20 12.89 13.79
C SER A 237 2.41 14.08 14.34
N PHE A 238 1.25 13.78 14.95
CA PHE A 238 0.55 14.73 15.82
C PHE A 238 0.90 14.44 17.30
N THR A 239 0.87 15.47 18.12
CA THR A 239 1.24 15.36 19.55
C THR A 239 0.04 14.96 20.41
N ALA A 240 -1.13 15.50 20.09
CA ALA A 240 -2.39 15.14 20.74
C ALA A 240 -3.50 15.00 19.70
N ALA A 241 -4.34 13.97 19.83
CA ALA A 241 -5.47 13.76 18.92
C ALA A 241 -6.44 14.95 18.92
N GLY A 242 -6.55 15.68 20.05
CA GLY A 242 -7.33 16.92 20.17
C GLY A 242 -6.86 18.07 19.27
N ASP A 243 -5.62 18.02 18.77
CA ASP A 243 -5.12 19.05 17.84
C ASP A 243 -5.74 18.95 16.45
N LEU A 244 -6.32 17.81 16.11
CA LEU A 244 -6.86 17.49 14.79
C LEU A 244 -8.39 17.53 14.71
N VAL A 245 -9.06 17.61 15.85
CA VAL A 245 -10.52 17.57 15.94
C VAL A 245 -11.00 18.75 16.77
N ASP A 246 -12.12 19.31 16.34
CA ASP A 246 -12.88 20.24 17.14
C ASP A 246 -13.99 19.45 17.86
N HIS A 247 -14.04 19.57 19.16
CA HIS A 247 -15.13 19.00 19.92
C HIS A 247 -16.41 19.81 19.67
N CYS A 248 -17.48 19.11 19.36
CA CYS A 248 -18.82 19.73 19.22
C CYS A 248 -19.75 19.10 20.23
N ALA A 249 -20.42 19.94 21.01
CA ALA A 249 -21.50 19.51 21.88
C ALA A 249 -22.85 19.64 21.14
N LYS A 250 -23.67 18.60 21.16
CA LYS A 250 -25.02 18.61 20.61
C LYS A 250 -25.99 18.17 21.68
N GLY A 251 -27.16 18.84 21.74
CA GLY A 251 -28.23 18.42 22.61
C GLY A 251 -28.82 17.07 22.17
N ASN A 252 -28.97 16.14 23.12
CA ASN A 252 -29.71 14.91 22.93
C ASN A 252 -31.22 15.22 22.96
N PHE A 253 -31.82 15.42 21.80
CA PHE A 253 -33.23 15.80 21.67
C PHE A 253 -34.20 14.84 22.39
N ARG A 254 -33.83 13.55 22.49
CA ARG A 254 -34.66 12.56 23.18
C ARG A 254 -34.63 12.74 24.68
N ALA A 255 -33.50 13.06 25.26
CA ALA A 255 -33.37 13.34 26.70
C ALA A 255 -33.93 14.72 27.04
N LEU A 256 -33.50 15.73 26.29
CA LEU A 256 -33.96 17.12 26.47
C LEU A 256 -35.47 17.27 26.27
N GLY A 257 -36.07 16.51 25.33
CA GLY A 257 -37.50 16.57 25.08
C GLY A 257 -38.36 16.17 26.28
N LYS A 258 -37.87 15.25 27.12
CA LYS A 258 -38.53 14.83 28.35
C LYS A 258 -38.47 15.90 29.46
N LYS A 259 -37.38 16.71 29.46
CA LYS A 259 -37.14 17.71 30.50
C LYS A 259 -37.71 19.08 30.12
N TYR A 260 -37.53 19.50 28.86
CA TYR A 260 -37.78 20.88 28.43
C TYR A 260 -38.90 21.04 27.39
N ALA A 261 -39.49 19.94 26.93
CA ALA A 261 -40.66 19.96 26.02
C ALA A 261 -40.51 20.98 24.86
N LYS A 262 -41.28 22.08 24.88
CA LYS A 262 -41.23 23.09 23.82
C LYS A 262 -39.94 23.91 23.78
N ALA A 263 -39.21 24.01 24.90
CA ALA A 263 -37.95 24.74 24.98
C ALA A 263 -36.74 23.90 24.49
N THR A 264 -36.93 22.61 24.20
CA THR A 264 -35.86 21.68 23.74
C THR A 264 -34.96 22.25 22.61
N PRO A 265 -35.49 22.88 21.54
CA PRO A 265 -34.63 23.43 20.49
C PRO A 265 -33.72 24.56 20.99
N LYS A 266 -34.18 25.35 21.96
CA LYS A 266 -33.41 26.46 22.54
C LYS A 266 -32.32 25.96 23.46
N VAL A 267 -32.62 24.94 24.28
CA VAL A 267 -31.63 24.29 25.14
C VAL A 267 -30.57 23.58 24.27
N ALA A 268 -30.98 22.89 23.21
CA ALA A 268 -30.06 22.27 22.28
C ALA A 268 -29.14 23.28 21.55
N ALA A 269 -29.69 24.47 21.23
CA ALA A 269 -28.89 25.55 20.64
C ALA A 269 -27.91 26.15 21.67
N ALA A 270 -28.28 26.29 22.94
CA ALA A 270 -27.39 26.74 24.01
C ALA A 270 -26.24 25.72 24.25
N ILE A 271 -26.54 24.41 24.24
CA ILE A 271 -25.52 23.36 24.32
C ILE A 271 -24.56 23.48 23.15
N ALA A 272 -25.06 23.67 21.92
CA ALA A 272 -24.22 23.77 20.72
C ALA A 272 -23.37 25.06 20.65
N ALA A 273 -23.79 26.11 21.37
CA ALA A 273 -23.07 27.39 21.47
C ALA A 273 -22.04 27.42 22.62
N ALA A 274 -22.16 26.51 23.59
CA ALA A 274 -21.20 26.39 24.68
C ALA A 274 -19.87 25.83 24.20
N ASP A 275 -18.79 26.20 24.90
CA ASP A 275 -17.47 25.59 24.68
C ASP A 275 -17.54 24.10 25.02
N PRO A 276 -17.26 23.19 24.05
CA PRO A 276 -17.43 21.76 24.25
C PRO A 276 -16.47 21.15 25.28
N GLU A 277 -15.24 21.67 25.37
CA GLU A 277 -14.22 21.18 26.31
C GLU A 277 -14.58 21.59 27.74
N TRP A 278 -14.97 22.86 27.91
CA TRP A 278 -15.50 23.36 29.19
C TRP A 278 -16.71 22.55 29.61
N LEU A 279 -17.66 22.34 28.71
CA LEU A 279 -18.90 21.62 28.99
C LEU A 279 -18.67 20.18 29.42
N ALA A 280 -17.77 19.47 28.70
CA ALA A 280 -17.39 18.09 29.00
C ALA A 280 -16.68 18.00 30.37
N SER A 281 -15.76 18.92 30.65
CA SER A 281 -15.03 19.00 31.92
C SER A 281 -15.96 19.26 33.10
N GLU A 282 -16.84 20.26 32.97
CA GLU A 282 -17.79 20.60 34.02
C GLU A 282 -18.78 19.47 34.30
N LEU A 283 -19.28 18.81 33.25
CA LEU A 283 -20.18 17.66 33.40
C LEU A 283 -19.46 16.47 34.09
N ALA A 284 -18.19 16.24 33.81
CA ALA A 284 -17.42 15.20 34.47
C ALA A 284 -17.18 15.49 35.94
N ILE A 285 -16.95 16.76 36.31
CA ILE A 285 -16.66 17.20 37.70
C ILE A 285 -17.93 17.37 38.53
N LYS A 286 -18.92 18.05 37.98
CA LYS A 286 -20.13 18.48 38.74
C LYS A 286 -21.36 17.62 38.45
N GLY A 287 -21.32 16.77 37.43
CA GLY A 287 -22.46 15.95 36.98
C GLY A 287 -23.56 16.72 36.26
N SER A 288 -23.61 18.05 36.39
CA SER A 288 -24.55 18.91 35.70
C SER A 288 -24.01 20.33 35.49
N VAL A 289 -24.52 21.00 34.44
CA VAL A 289 -24.13 22.38 34.09
C VAL A 289 -25.38 23.20 33.86
N GLU A 290 -25.36 24.45 34.33
CA GLU A 290 -26.42 25.44 34.04
C GLU A 290 -26.06 26.25 32.81
N LEU A 291 -26.94 26.28 31.81
CA LEU A 291 -26.86 27.14 30.65
C LEU A 291 -27.95 28.20 30.64
N ASP A 292 -27.60 29.40 30.25
CA ASP A 292 -28.57 30.51 30.16
C ASP A 292 -29.50 30.30 28.95
N VAL A 293 -30.75 30.04 29.22
CA VAL A 293 -31.84 29.84 28.23
C VAL A 293 -33.08 30.56 28.68
N PRO A 294 -33.31 31.79 28.25
CA PRO A 294 -34.43 32.63 28.72
C PRO A 294 -35.83 32.03 28.56
N GLU A 295 -35.98 31.10 27.64
CA GLU A 295 -37.25 30.42 27.33
C GLU A 295 -37.57 29.25 28.28
N VAL A 296 -36.67 28.92 29.20
CA VAL A 296 -36.91 27.93 30.26
C VAL A 296 -37.37 28.64 31.54
N GLU A 297 -38.24 28.00 32.32
CA GLU A 297 -38.69 28.53 33.60
C GLU A 297 -37.48 28.77 34.51
N GLY A 298 -37.34 30.01 34.97
CA GLY A 298 -36.18 30.47 35.74
C GLY A 298 -34.98 30.95 34.90
N GLY A 299 -35.08 30.97 33.55
CA GLY A 299 -34.06 31.51 32.64
C GLY A 299 -32.80 30.67 32.50
N LYS A 300 -32.72 29.49 33.14
CA LYS A 300 -31.58 28.59 33.12
C LYS A 300 -31.98 27.15 32.86
N ALA A 301 -31.25 26.47 32.00
CA ALA A 301 -31.40 25.04 31.73
C ALA A 301 -30.29 24.24 32.42
N VAL A 302 -30.65 23.25 33.24
CA VAL A 302 -29.73 22.31 33.87
C VAL A 302 -29.56 21.10 32.96
N VAL A 303 -28.40 20.94 32.40
CA VAL A 303 -28.03 19.80 31.51
C VAL A 303 -27.09 18.83 32.20
N THR A 304 -27.26 17.55 31.94
CA THR A 304 -26.44 16.45 32.47
C THR A 304 -25.75 15.76 31.33
N ALA A 305 -24.84 14.81 31.62
CA ALA A 305 -24.13 14.05 30.60
C ALA A 305 -25.08 13.32 29.62
N ASP A 306 -26.25 12.87 30.10
CA ASP A 306 -27.26 12.21 29.23
C ASP A 306 -27.92 13.17 28.23
N ASP A 307 -27.93 14.48 28.54
CA ASP A 307 -28.54 15.51 27.72
C ASP A 307 -27.62 16.04 26.61
N VAL A 308 -26.32 15.69 26.65
CA VAL A 308 -25.31 16.21 25.76
C VAL A 308 -24.65 15.04 25.01
N ILE A 309 -24.58 15.19 23.71
CA ILE A 309 -23.78 14.30 22.85
C ILE A 309 -22.53 15.07 22.45
N VAL A 310 -21.39 14.73 23.05
CA VAL A 310 -20.09 15.25 22.60
C VAL A 310 -19.66 14.42 21.38
N SER A 311 -19.42 15.08 20.28
CA SER A 311 -18.92 14.48 19.05
C SER A 311 -17.66 15.22 18.59
N GLU A 312 -16.69 14.47 18.13
CA GLU A 312 -15.51 15.01 17.49
C GLU A 312 -15.81 15.30 16.01
N ARG A 313 -15.39 16.45 15.54
CA ARG A 313 -15.39 16.79 14.11
C ARG A 313 -13.99 17.13 13.68
N PRO A 314 -13.55 16.63 12.52
CA PRO A 314 -12.28 17.09 11.94
C PRO A 314 -12.30 18.62 11.82
N ARG A 315 -11.14 19.25 12.11
CA ARG A 315 -10.95 20.67 11.82
C ARG A 315 -11.15 20.93 10.32
N GLU A 316 -11.56 22.13 9.99
CA GLU A 316 -11.71 22.54 8.59
C GLU A 316 -10.40 22.30 7.84
N GLY A 317 -10.48 21.68 6.65
CA GLY A 317 -9.31 21.30 5.87
C GLY A 317 -8.69 19.93 6.23
N TRP A 318 -9.23 19.22 7.23
CA TRP A 318 -8.74 17.90 7.63
C TRP A 318 -9.79 16.81 7.47
N SER A 319 -9.34 15.60 7.16
CA SER A 319 -10.15 14.37 7.29
C SER A 319 -9.46 13.46 8.28
N VAL A 320 -10.15 13.07 9.33
CA VAL A 320 -9.60 12.28 10.44
C VAL A 320 -10.41 11.02 10.61
N VAL A 321 -9.74 9.87 10.58
CA VAL A 321 -10.34 8.56 10.89
C VAL A 321 -9.59 7.95 12.05
N ASN A 322 -10.34 7.46 13.01
CA ASN A 322 -9.83 6.76 14.19
C ASN A 322 -10.51 5.40 14.29
N GLU A 323 -9.73 4.34 14.29
CA GLU A 323 -10.21 2.97 14.43
C GLU A 323 -9.16 2.11 15.13
N GLN A 324 -9.61 1.24 16.03
CA GLN A 324 -8.76 0.29 16.78
C GLN A 324 -7.56 0.92 17.51
N GLY A 325 -7.70 2.19 17.93
CA GLY A 325 -6.65 2.91 18.64
C GLY A 325 -5.61 3.60 17.76
N GLU A 326 -5.71 3.44 16.43
CA GLU A 326 -4.88 4.16 15.47
C GLU A 326 -5.67 5.32 14.86
N THR A 327 -4.99 6.44 14.62
CA THR A 327 -5.59 7.65 14.01
C THR A 327 -4.77 8.07 12.81
N VAL A 328 -5.46 8.35 11.71
CA VAL A 328 -4.86 8.96 10.51
C VAL A 328 -5.64 10.22 10.18
N ALA A 329 -4.91 11.33 10.03
CA ALA A 329 -5.45 12.60 9.58
C ALA A 329 -4.81 13.01 8.24
N LEU A 330 -5.62 13.43 7.28
CA LEU A 330 -5.18 13.90 5.97
C LEU A 330 -5.42 15.40 5.84
N ASP A 331 -4.38 16.11 5.44
CA ASP A 331 -4.45 17.52 5.05
C ASP A 331 -5.10 17.61 3.66
N LEU A 332 -6.27 18.21 3.58
CA LEU A 332 -7.07 18.30 2.35
C LEU A 332 -6.82 19.59 1.56
N GLU A 333 -5.93 20.46 2.04
CA GLU A 333 -5.57 21.68 1.33
C GLU A 333 -4.81 21.32 0.04
N ILE A 334 -5.33 21.78 -1.10
CA ILE A 334 -4.74 21.51 -2.41
C ILE A 334 -4.06 22.78 -2.91
N THR A 335 -2.74 22.79 -2.83
CA THR A 335 -1.94 23.87 -3.42
C THR A 335 -1.95 23.80 -4.96
N PRO A 336 -1.64 24.88 -5.66
CA PRO A 336 -1.54 24.86 -7.12
C PRO A 336 -0.56 23.80 -7.66
N GLU A 337 0.54 23.54 -6.94
CA GLU A 337 1.52 22.50 -7.29
C GLU A 337 0.89 21.10 -7.16
N LEU A 338 0.19 20.83 -6.06
CA LEU A 338 -0.50 19.55 -5.84
C LEU A 338 -1.62 19.33 -6.86
N ALA A 339 -2.32 20.40 -7.26
CA ALA A 339 -3.33 20.33 -8.31
C ALA A 339 -2.71 19.90 -9.65
N ARG A 340 -1.56 20.50 -10.06
CA ARG A 340 -0.84 20.12 -11.28
C ARG A 340 -0.29 18.72 -11.22
N ALA A 341 0.26 18.31 -10.09
CA ALA A 341 0.70 16.91 -9.89
C ALA A 341 -0.47 15.91 -9.99
N GLY A 342 -1.65 16.27 -9.49
CA GLY A 342 -2.89 15.50 -9.68
C GLY A 342 -3.31 15.41 -11.15
N GLN A 343 -3.25 16.51 -11.88
CA GLN A 343 -3.51 16.55 -13.31
C GLN A 343 -2.54 15.65 -14.10
N ALA A 344 -1.24 15.68 -13.79
CA ALA A 344 -0.24 14.81 -14.42
C ALA A 344 -0.58 13.32 -14.24
N ARG A 345 -1.06 12.91 -13.08
CA ARG A 345 -1.50 11.52 -12.84
C ARG A 345 -2.76 11.13 -13.61
N GLU A 346 -3.69 12.07 -13.82
CA GLU A 346 -4.83 11.81 -14.70
C GLU A 346 -4.38 11.69 -16.17
N VAL A 347 -3.38 12.46 -16.60
CA VAL A 347 -2.75 12.30 -17.93
C VAL A 347 -2.13 10.90 -18.07
N ILE A 348 -1.32 10.46 -17.08
CA ILE A 348 -0.73 9.12 -17.08
C ILE A 348 -1.81 8.05 -17.22
N ARG A 349 -2.88 8.13 -16.43
CA ARG A 349 -4.01 7.21 -16.52
C ARG A 349 -4.58 7.16 -17.93
N PHE A 350 -4.89 8.32 -18.49
CA PHE A 350 -5.49 8.39 -19.82
C PHE A 350 -4.58 7.82 -20.92
N VAL A 351 -3.28 8.09 -20.85
CA VAL A 351 -2.30 7.51 -21.77
C VAL A 351 -2.22 5.98 -21.60
N GLN A 352 -2.22 5.46 -20.37
CA GLN A 352 -2.23 4.01 -20.12
C GLN A 352 -3.52 3.35 -20.65
N ASP A 353 -4.67 3.99 -20.47
CA ASP A 353 -5.94 3.51 -21.05
C ASP A 353 -5.88 3.52 -22.60
N SER A 354 -5.24 4.54 -23.18
CA SER A 354 -5.06 4.64 -24.64
C SER A 354 -4.11 3.56 -25.16
N ARG A 355 -3.01 3.26 -24.46
CA ARG A 355 -2.10 2.14 -24.77
C ARG A 355 -2.86 0.81 -24.80
N LYS A 356 -3.67 0.55 -23.77
CA LYS A 356 -4.49 -0.67 -23.68
C LYS A 356 -5.50 -0.78 -24.83
N LYS A 357 -6.17 0.31 -25.17
CA LYS A 357 -7.10 0.35 -26.31
C LYS A 357 -6.41 0.13 -27.65
N ALA A 358 -5.15 0.57 -27.79
CA ALA A 358 -4.31 0.34 -28.95
C ALA A 358 -3.72 -1.09 -29.01
N GLY A 359 -4.02 -1.95 -28.04
CA GLY A 359 -3.52 -3.35 -27.99
C GLY A 359 -2.03 -3.48 -27.70
N LEU A 360 -1.42 -2.45 -27.09
CA LEU A 360 0.00 -2.48 -26.74
C LEU A 360 0.25 -3.36 -25.51
N ASP A 361 1.36 -4.07 -25.55
CA ASP A 361 1.85 -4.80 -24.37
C ASP A 361 2.36 -3.86 -23.28
N VAL A 362 2.38 -4.37 -22.06
CA VAL A 362 2.79 -3.58 -20.89
C VAL A 362 4.24 -3.08 -21.04
N SER A 363 5.11 -3.85 -21.70
CA SER A 363 6.53 -3.54 -21.96
C SER A 363 6.79 -2.68 -23.20
N ASP A 364 5.80 -2.45 -24.04
CA ASP A 364 6.00 -1.71 -25.29
C ASP A 364 6.40 -0.25 -25.01
N ARG A 365 7.41 0.24 -25.71
CA ARG A 365 7.79 1.65 -25.69
C ARG A 365 7.00 2.41 -26.73
N ILE A 366 6.73 3.70 -26.44
CA ILE A 366 5.87 4.53 -27.29
C ILE A 366 6.50 5.88 -27.61
N THR A 367 6.07 6.49 -28.70
CA THR A 367 6.08 7.94 -28.88
C THR A 367 4.71 8.48 -28.50
N LEU A 368 4.68 9.60 -27.78
CA LEU A 368 3.47 10.26 -27.28
C LEU A 368 3.38 11.67 -27.84
N ALA A 369 2.45 11.90 -28.78
CA ALA A 369 2.03 13.25 -29.15
C ALA A 369 0.83 13.67 -28.30
N TRP A 370 0.78 14.92 -27.84
CA TRP A 370 -0.28 15.41 -26.97
C TRP A 370 -0.70 16.85 -27.31
N SER A 371 -1.97 17.15 -27.05
CA SER A 371 -2.57 18.49 -27.14
C SER A 371 -3.47 18.70 -25.93
N ALA A 372 -3.34 19.82 -25.25
CA ALA A 372 -4.06 20.10 -24.02
C ALA A 372 -4.36 21.59 -23.87
N SER A 373 -5.31 21.92 -22.96
CA SER A 373 -5.58 23.29 -22.51
C SER A 373 -4.33 23.93 -21.88
N ALA A 374 -4.30 25.25 -21.78
CA ALA A 374 -3.11 25.97 -21.28
C ALA A 374 -2.70 25.55 -19.87
N ASP A 375 -3.65 25.32 -18.95
CA ASP A 375 -3.36 24.94 -17.58
C ASP A 375 -2.87 23.49 -17.49
N LEU A 376 -3.51 22.58 -18.24
CA LEU A 376 -3.07 21.20 -18.29
C LEU A 376 -1.71 21.05 -19.00
N ALA A 377 -1.43 21.89 -20.00
CA ALA A 377 -0.13 21.91 -20.68
C ALA A 377 1.01 22.21 -19.71
N LYS A 378 0.82 23.18 -18.78
CA LYS A 378 1.82 23.46 -17.73
C LYS A 378 2.07 22.24 -16.84
N ALA A 379 1.01 21.52 -16.44
CA ALA A 379 1.14 20.32 -15.64
C ALA A 379 1.90 19.20 -16.39
N ILE A 380 1.64 19.03 -17.70
CA ILE A 380 2.35 18.05 -18.54
C ILE A 380 3.82 18.43 -18.69
N GLU A 381 4.13 19.69 -18.95
CA GLU A 381 5.49 20.18 -19.11
C GLU A 381 6.30 20.09 -17.81
N GLU A 382 5.70 20.47 -16.66
CA GLU A 382 6.31 20.40 -15.33
C GLU A 382 6.60 18.95 -14.89
N HIS A 383 5.74 17.99 -15.26
CA HIS A 383 5.87 16.59 -14.90
C HIS A 383 6.23 15.68 -16.09
N ALA A 384 6.84 16.24 -17.15
CA ALA A 384 7.10 15.50 -18.38
C ALA A 384 7.97 14.25 -18.18
N GLU A 385 8.99 14.33 -17.32
CA GLU A 385 9.87 13.21 -17.00
C GLU A 385 9.10 12.09 -16.30
N GLN A 386 8.31 12.42 -15.28
CA GLN A 386 7.48 11.44 -14.58
C GLN A 386 6.49 10.79 -15.54
N ILE A 387 5.79 11.58 -16.35
CA ILE A 387 4.81 11.06 -17.32
C ILE A 387 5.51 10.12 -18.29
N SER A 388 6.65 10.52 -18.88
CA SER A 388 7.37 9.70 -19.86
C SER A 388 7.83 8.36 -19.28
N GLN A 389 8.34 8.36 -18.05
CA GLN A 389 8.77 7.15 -17.35
C GLN A 389 7.60 6.20 -17.08
N GLU A 390 6.48 6.72 -16.54
CA GLU A 390 5.34 5.89 -16.16
C GLU A 390 4.55 5.34 -17.36
N VAL A 391 4.56 6.02 -18.52
CA VAL A 391 3.90 5.54 -19.73
C VAL A 391 4.86 4.87 -20.72
N LEU A 392 6.16 4.75 -20.38
CA LEU A 392 7.22 4.21 -21.24
C LEU A 392 7.36 4.98 -22.57
N ALA A 393 7.20 6.30 -22.51
CA ALA A 393 7.39 7.14 -23.69
C ALA A 393 8.88 7.44 -23.89
N VAL A 394 9.42 7.09 -25.07
CA VAL A 394 10.80 7.44 -25.46
C VAL A 394 10.89 8.87 -25.98
N GLN A 395 9.78 9.41 -26.43
CA GLN A 395 9.65 10.79 -26.90
C GLN A 395 8.25 11.31 -26.59
N MET A 396 8.18 12.56 -26.12
CA MET A 396 6.94 13.31 -25.95
C MET A 396 6.99 14.59 -26.74
N SER A 397 5.92 14.89 -27.49
CA SER A 397 5.80 16.12 -28.29
C SER A 397 4.44 16.77 -28.13
N ARG A 398 4.43 18.12 -28.02
CA ARG A 398 3.20 18.89 -28.08
C ARG A 398 2.87 19.20 -29.53
N GLU A 399 1.70 18.77 -29.99
CA GLU A 399 1.28 18.89 -31.38
C GLU A 399 -0.18 19.36 -31.48
N PRO A 400 -0.58 19.98 -32.61
CA PRO A 400 -1.99 20.26 -32.89
C PRO A 400 -2.78 18.95 -32.93
N ARG A 401 -3.95 18.94 -32.30
CA ARG A 401 -4.85 17.76 -32.30
C ARG A 401 -5.27 17.43 -33.73
N ALA A 402 -5.25 16.13 -34.05
CA ALA A 402 -5.85 15.56 -35.27
C ALA A 402 -7.08 14.70 -34.94
N ASP A 403 -7.86 14.33 -35.96
CA ASP A 403 -9.15 13.63 -35.80
C ASP A 403 -8.99 12.18 -35.29
N ASP A 404 -7.83 11.57 -35.52
CA ASP A 404 -7.49 10.18 -35.10
C ASP A 404 -6.95 10.06 -33.66
N TRP A 405 -6.91 11.17 -32.90
CA TRP A 405 -6.39 11.17 -31.56
C TRP A 405 -7.42 10.69 -30.54
N ALA A 406 -6.95 9.98 -29.50
CA ALA A 406 -7.76 9.69 -28.33
C ALA A 406 -8.03 10.97 -27.54
N VAL A 407 -9.27 11.19 -27.12
CA VAL A 407 -9.69 12.44 -26.45
C VAL A 407 -10.34 12.15 -25.12
N GLU A 408 -9.93 12.93 -24.10
CA GLU A 408 -10.57 13.01 -22.79
C GLU A 408 -11.13 14.42 -22.62
N LEU A 409 -12.45 14.52 -22.79
CA LEU A 409 -13.13 15.83 -22.85
C LEU A 409 -13.08 16.55 -21.51
N ASP A 410 -13.24 15.83 -20.41
CA ASP A 410 -13.27 16.40 -19.05
C ASP A 410 -11.92 17.01 -18.65
N LEU A 411 -10.81 16.50 -19.19
CA LEU A 411 -9.48 17.02 -18.97
C LEU A 411 -9.07 18.05 -20.04
N GLY A 412 -9.79 18.13 -21.16
CA GLY A 412 -9.36 18.90 -22.33
C GLY A 412 -8.04 18.38 -22.92
N LEU A 413 -7.85 17.05 -22.91
CA LEU A 413 -6.64 16.36 -23.35
C LEU A 413 -6.91 15.52 -24.60
N ALA A 414 -6.01 15.60 -25.56
CA ALA A 414 -5.96 14.67 -26.69
C ALA A 414 -4.56 14.07 -26.81
N VAL A 415 -4.47 12.76 -27.08
CA VAL A 415 -3.20 12.05 -27.20
C VAL A 415 -3.19 11.12 -28.40
N LYS A 416 -2.00 10.95 -28.99
CA LYS A 416 -1.70 9.90 -29.96
C LYS A 416 -0.54 9.07 -29.45
N VAL A 417 -0.78 7.77 -29.35
CA VAL A 417 0.18 6.78 -28.87
C VAL A 417 0.61 5.93 -30.06
N VAL A 418 1.90 5.87 -30.33
CA VAL A 418 2.47 5.06 -31.41
C VAL A 418 3.57 4.16 -30.82
N LYS A 419 3.52 2.86 -31.15
CA LYS A 419 4.55 1.90 -30.75
C LYS A 419 5.86 2.22 -31.48
N VAL A 420 6.99 2.13 -30.75
CA VAL A 420 8.34 2.31 -31.29
C VAL A 420 8.93 0.96 -31.66
#